data_cbdd2b017a2daaf37d6c817a68185448
#
_entry.id   cbdd2b017a2daaf37d6c817a68185448
#
_cell.length_a   1.000
_cell.length_b   1.000
_cell.length_c   1.000
_cell.angle_alpha   90.00
_cell.angle_beta   90.00
_cell.angle_gamma   90.00
#
_symmetry.space_group_name_H-M   'P 1'
#
loop_
_entity.id
_entity.type
_entity.pdbx_description
1 polymer ?
#
loop_
_entity_poly.entity_id
_entity_poly.type
_entity_poly.pdbx_seq_one_letter_code
_entity_poly.pdbx_strand_id
1 'polypeptide(L)'
;MGRGAKNYREMRVWESARAFKKSIYDLVDAKEFAKEVRLRDQLREAASSAASQIGEGYGRFEPGDHARYLKMARASLIECQNHLIDAVDRKAITETVRHAHDGRIVGILRELDPLIGYLQSPEAKENVERIKRQTAERRKRGRKSNDEL
;
A
#
# COMPACT_ATOMS: atom_id res chain seq x y z
N MET A 1 -22.50 -5.85 3.50
CA MET A 1 -21.13 -6.38 3.62
C MET A 1 -20.48 -6.44 2.23
N GLY A 2 -19.52 -5.60 1.98
CA GLY A 2 -18.74 -5.67 0.76
C GLY A 2 -17.99 -6.99 0.68
N ARG A 3 -18.02 -7.65 -0.48
CA ARG A 3 -17.10 -8.75 -0.77
C ARG A 3 -15.69 -8.21 -0.60
N GLY A 4 -14.86 -8.83 0.23
CA GLY A 4 -13.44 -8.51 0.30
C GLY A 4 -12.81 -8.57 -1.09
N ALA A 5 -11.80 -7.74 -1.34
CA ALA A 5 -11.09 -7.74 -2.62
C ALA A 5 -10.58 -9.16 -2.94
N LYS A 6 -10.85 -9.64 -4.16
CA LYS A 6 -10.41 -10.97 -4.60
C LYS A 6 -8.90 -11.05 -4.76
N ASN A 7 -8.26 -9.92 -5.03
CA ASN A 7 -6.82 -9.77 -5.15
C ASN A 7 -6.42 -8.32 -4.85
N TYR A 8 -5.14 -8.07 -4.63
CA TYR A 8 -4.65 -6.74 -4.26
C TYR A 8 -4.96 -5.64 -5.29
N ARG A 9 -5.15 -6.01 -6.56
CA ARG A 9 -5.46 -5.05 -7.63
C ARG A 9 -6.85 -4.45 -7.49
N GLU A 10 -7.76 -5.14 -6.79
CA GLU A 10 -9.10 -4.65 -6.48
C GLU A 10 -9.13 -3.75 -5.24
N MET A 11 -8.04 -3.66 -4.50
CA MET A 11 -7.94 -2.80 -3.34
C MET A 11 -7.86 -1.34 -3.77
N ARG A 12 -8.82 -0.53 -3.29
CA ARG A 12 -8.87 0.91 -3.59
C ARG A 12 -7.57 1.62 -3.21
N VAL A 13 -7.01 1.30 -2.05
CA VAL A 13 -5.75 1.91 -1.58
C VAL A 13 -4.57 1.57 -2.49
N TRP A 14 -4.51 0.35 -3.03
CA TRP A 14 -3.48 -0.02 -3.99
C TRP A 14 -3.64 0.74 -5.32
N GLU A 15 -4.87 0.87 -5.82
CA GLU A 15 -5.16 1.64 -7.04
C GLU A 15 -4.76 3.11 -6.89
N SER A 16 -5.08 3.72 -5.74
CA SER A 16 -4.68 5.09 -5.41
C SER A 16 -3.17 5.24 -5.35
N ALA A 17 -2.46 4.29 -4.73
CA ALA A 17 -1.00 4.29 -4.65
C ALA A 17 -0.35 4.10 -6.03
N ARG A 18 -0.91 3.25 -6.87
CA ARG A 18 -0.45 3.07 -8.25
C ARG A 18 -0.63 4.33 -9.08
N ALA A 19 -1.80 4.97 -8.97
CA ALA A 19 -2.06 6.24 -9.66
C ALA A 19 -1.10 7.33 -9.20
N PHE A 20 -0.83 7.42 -7.91
CA PHE A 20 0.17 8.33 -7.35
C PHE A 20 1.59 8.02 -7.89
N LYS A 21 2.00 6.77 -7.90
CA LYS A 21 3.28 6.34 -8.48
C LYS A 21 3.43 6.82 -9.92
N LYS A 22 2.40 6.62 -10.75
CA LYS A 22 2.42 7.08 -12.15
C LYS A 22 2.55 8.59 -12.23
N SER A 23 1.85 9.34 -11.38
CA SER A 23 1.96 10.80 -11.34
C SER A 23 3.35 11.28 -10.96
N ILE A 24 4.05 10.57 -10.09
CA ILE A 24 5.45 10.87 -9.74
C ILE A 24 6.38 10.55 -10.92
N TYR A 25 6.18 9.44 -11.61
CA TYR A 25 6.97 9.12 -12.80
C TYR A 25 6.86 10.21 -13.87
N ASP A 26 5.65 10.70 -14.13
CA ASP A 26 5.43 11.79 -15.06
C ASP A 26 6.09 13.11 -14.59
N LEU A 27 5.98 13.41 -13.29
CA LEU A 27 6.56 14.62 -12.70
C LEU A 27 8.08 14.66 -12.86
N VAL A 28 8.77 13.57 -12.56
CA VAL A 28 10.24 13.52 -12.54
C VAL A 28 10.84 13.38 -13.92
N ASP A 29 10.05 13.04 -14.93
CA ASP A 29 10.48 13.03 -16.34
C ASP A 29 10.53 14.43 -16.96
N ALA A 30 9.98 15.45 -16.27
CA ALA A 30 10.06 16.84 -16.71
C ALA A 30 11.53 17.32 -16.74
N LYS A 31 11.84 18.21 -17.67
CA LYS A 31 13.21 18.73 -17.87
C LYS A 31 13.80 19.44 -16.64
N GLU A 32 12.93 19.98 -15.76
CA GLU A 32 13.32 20.63 -14.51
C GLU A 32 14.02 19.69 -13.55
N PHE A 33 13.76 18.39 -13.65
CA PHE A 33 14.45 17.34 -12.89
C PHE A 33 15.73 16.83 -13.54
N ALA A 34 16.06 17.26 -14.74
CA ALA A 34 17.22 16.72 -15.48
C ALA A 34 18.55 16.85 -14.72
N LYS A 35 18.70 17.91 -13.94
CA LYS A 35 19.89 18.15 -13.10
C LYS A 35 19.80 17.49 -11.73
N GLU A 36 18.62 17.06 -11.33
CA GLU A 36 18.33 16.49 -10.01
C GLU A 36 18.19 14.98 -10.09
N VAL A 37 19.19 14.31 -10.65
CA VAL A 37 19.17 12.86 -10.93
C VAL A 37 18.90 12.03 -9.67
N ARG A 38 19.57 12.35 -8.56
CA ARG A 38 19.41 11.64 -7.30
C ARG A 38 18.00 11.81 -6.72
N LEU A 39 17.50 13.03 -6.69
CA LEU A 39 16.15 13.33 -6.19
C LEU A 39 15.08 12.64 -7.04
N ARG A 40 15.24 12.68 -8.35
CA ARG A 40 14.39 11.95 -9.30
C ARG A 40 14.32 10.46 -8.99
N ASP A 41 15.46 9.83 -8.80
CA ASP A 41 15.53 8.40 -8.51
C ASP A 41 14.95 8.06 -7.14
N GLN A 42 15.20 8.89 -6.13
CA GLN A 42 14.62 8.74 -4.79
C GLN A 42 13.09 8.85 -4.80
N LEU A 43 12.52 9.81 -5.54
CA LEU A 43 11.07 9.95 -5.69
C LEU A 43 10.44 8.75 -6.40
N ARG A 44 11.05 8.28 -7.49
CA ARG A 44 10.60 7.08 -8.19
C ARG A 44 10.58 5.86 -7.27
N GLU A 45 11.66 5.65 -6.56
CA GLU A 45 11.83 4.50 -5.67
C GLU A 45 10.84 4.54 -4.52
N ALA A 46 10.68 5.67 -3.83
CA ALA A 46 9.76 5.81 -2.72
C ALA A 46 8.29 5.61 -3.16
N ALA A 47 7.88 6.19 -4.27
CA ALA A 47 6.54 6.03 -4.80
C ALA A 47 6.26 4.59 -5.25
N SER A 48 7.22 3.95 -5.90
CA SER A 48 7.16 2.54 -6.31
C SER A 48 7.09 1.60 -5.10
N SER A 49 7.89 1.85 -4.08
CA SER A 49 7.91 1.07 -2.85
C SER A 49 6.56 1.13 -2.13
N ALA A 50 5.92 2.29 -2.06
CA ALA A 50 4.60 2.42 -1.43
C ALA A 50 3.57 1.50 -2.08
N ALA A 51 3.44 1.53 -3.41
CA ALA A 51 2.50 0.68 -4.13
C ALA A 51 2.84 -0.82 -4.00
N SER A 52 4.12 -1.18 -4.11
CA SER A 52 4.61 -2.55 -3.98
C SER A 52 4.33 -3.12 -2.59
N GLN A 53 4.59 -2.36 -1.53
CA GLN A 53 4.39 -2.80 -0.15
C GLN A 53 2.91 -3.01 0.19
N ILE A 54 2.00 -2.20 -0.37
CA ILE A 54 0.56 -2.42 -0.23
C ILE A 54 0.18 -3.76 -0.88
N GLY A 55 0.66 -4.04 -2.08
CA GLY A 55 0.40 -5.29 -2.78
C GLY A 55 0.98 -6.51 -2.06
N GLU A 56 2.21 -6.42 -1.56
CA GLU A 56 2.87 -7.48 -0.80
C GLU A 56 2.15 -7.76 0.53
N GLY A 57 1.68 -6.72 1.21
CA GLY A 57 0.91 -6.84 2.44
C GLY A 57 -0.36 -7.66 2.23
N TYR A 58 -1.05 -7.45 1.13
CA TYR A 58 -2.24 -8.22 0.78
C TYR A 58 -1.95 -9.74 0.68
N GLY A 59 -0.77 -10.12 0.20
CA GLY A 59 -0.34 -11.51 0.12
C GLY A 59 0.00 -12.16 1.47
N ARG A 60 0.02 -11.39 2.56
CA ARG A 60 0.30 -11.90 3.90
C ARG A 60 -0.97 -12.39 4.57
N PHE A 61 -0.94 -13.61 5.06
CA PHE A 61 -2.09 -14.25 5.70
C PHE A 61 -2.37 -13.70 7.11
N GLU A 62 -1.32 -13.47 7.88
CA GLU A 62 -1.43 -12.97 9.26
C GLU A 62 -1.68 -11.45 9.29
N PRO A 63 -2.69 -10.98 10.05
CA PRO A 63 -3.03 -9.56 10.11
C PRO A 63 -1.88 -8.66 10.57
N GLY A 64 -1.08 -9.11 11.54
CA GLY A 64 0.09 -8.38 12.03
C GLY A 64 1.16 -8.20 10.96
N ASP A 65 1.38 -9.20 10.14
CA ASP A 65 2.32 -9.16 9.02
C ASP A 65 1.81 -8.25 7.90
N HIS A 66 0.53 -8.33 7.58
CA HIS A 66 -0.13 -7.41 6.64
C HIS A 66 0.00 -5.96 7.12
N ALA A 67 -0.32 -5.68 8.39
CA ALA A 67 -0.17 -4.36 8.99
C ALA A 67 1.28 -3.84 8.90
N ARG A 68 2.27 -4.69 9.09
CA ARG A 68 3.69 -4.33 8.97
C ARG A 68 4.04 -3.81 7.58
N TYR A 69 3.59 -4.48 6.53
CA TYR A 69 3.80 -4.02 5.15
C TYR A 69 3.08 -2.70 4.84
N LEU A 70 1.87 -2.51 5.36
CA LEU A 70 1.15 -1.23 5.20
C LEU A 70 1.84 -0.08 5.95
N LYS A 71 2.45 -0.35 7.10
CA LYS A 71 3.28 0.64 7.81
C LYS A 71 4.53 1.01 7.02
N MET A 72 5.15 0.06 6.35
CA MET A 72 6.27 0.32 5.44
C MET A 72 5.82 1.20 4.26
N ALA A 73 4.67 0.92 3.68
CA ALA A 73 4.08 1.75 2.63
C ALA A 73 3.80 3.17 3.12
N ARG A 74 3.28 3.30 4.33
CA ARG A 74 3.06 4.60 4.99
C ARG A 74 4.37 5.39 5.10
N ALA A 75 5.43 4.76 5.55
CA ALA A 75 6.75 5.37 5.65
C ALA A 75 7.29 5.82 4.28
N SER A 76 7.08 5.01 3.24
CA SER A 76 7.47 5.37 1.86
C SER A 76 6.71 6.59 1.35
N LEU A 77 5.44 6.74 1.69
CA LEU A 77 4.64 7.92 1.34
C LEU A 77 5.12 9.18 2.06
N ILE A 78 5.48 9.07 3.33
CA ILE A 78 6.08 10.18 4.11
C ILE A 78 7.44 10.57 3.51
N GLU A 79 8.23 9.59 3.08
CA GLU A 79 9.48 9.84 2.35
C GLU A 79 9.24 10.64 1.06
N CYS A 80 8.18 10.31 0.30
CA CYS A 80 7.79 11.10 -0.87
C CYS A 80 7.45 12.55 -0.48
N GLN A 81 6.76 12.79 0.61
CA GLN A 81 6.47 14.15 1.09
C GLN A 81 7.75 14.94 1.32
N ASN A 82 8.74 14.34 1.99
CA ASN A 82 10.04 14.98 2.22
C ASN A 82 10.78 15.29 0.92
N HIS A 83 10.79 14.35 -0.02
CA HIS A 83 11.43 14.58 -1.31
C HIS A 83 10.72 15.64 -2.16
N LEU A 84 9.40 15.74 -2.07
CA LEU A 84 8.65 16.81 -2.74
C LEU A 84 8.96 18.19 -2.16
N ILE A 85 9.15 18.30 -0.84
CA ILE A 85 9.62 19.53 -0.19
C ILE A 85 11.03 19.89 -0.71
N ASP A 86 11.94 18.94 -0.75
CA ASP A 86 13.28 19.16 -1.28
C ASP A 86 13.26 19.59 -2.77
N ALA A 87 12.32 19.04 -3.55
CA ALA A 87 12.13 19.44 -4.95
C ALA A 87 11.71 20.91 -5.09
N VAL A 88 10.90 21.43 -4.18
CA VAL A 88 10.56 22.87 -4.13
C VAL A 88 11.79 23.69 -3.77
N ASP A 89 12.53 23.27 -2.74
CA ASP A 89 13.73 23.97 -2.26
C ASP A 89 14.80 24.04 -3.36
N ARG A 90 14.90 23.01 -4.18
CA ARG A 90 15.79 22.94 -5.35
C ARG A 90 15.22 23.59 -6.61
N LYS A 91 14.03 24.14 -6.55
CA LYS A 91 13.32 24.79 -7.67
C LYS A 91 13.02 23.85 -8.85
N ALA A 92 12.95 22.55 -8.59
CA ALA A 92 12.53 21.56 -9.61
C ALA A 92 11.00 21.55 -9.80
N ILE A 93 10.25 21.91 -8.76
CA ILE A 93 8.80 22.08 -8.81
C ILE A 93 8.36 23.34 -8.07
N THR A 94 7.15 23.79 -8.34
CA THR A 94 6.51 24.88 -7.61
C THR A 94 5.81 24.35 -6.36
N GLU A 95 5.51 25.23 -5.41
CA GLU A 95 4.71 24.90 -4.22
C GLU A 95 3.29 24.42 -4.62
N THR A 96 2.72 24.97 -5.66
CA THR A 96 1.41 24.54 -6.20
C THR A 96 1.46 23.07 -6.65
N VAL A 97 2.49 22.68 -7.37
CA VAL A 97 2.70 21.30 -7.83
C VAL A 97 2.94 20.37 -6.65
N ARG A 98 3.76 20.78 -5.69
CA ARG A 98 3.99 20.03 -4.45
C ARG A 98 2.67 19.77 -3.72
N HIS A 99 1.87 20.81 -3.51
CA HIS A 99 0.59 20.74 -2.81
C HIS A 99 -0.37 19.75 -3.48
N ALA A 100 -0.44 19.75 -4.81
CA ALA A 100 -1.27 18.82 -5.55
C ALA A 100 -0.87 17.34 -5.31
N HIS A 101 0.43 17.05 -5.35
CA HIS A 101 0.93 15.69 -5.09
C HIS A 101 0.80 15.31 -3.60
N ASP A 102 1.03 16.24 -2.69
CA ASP A 102 0.82 16.03 -1.25
C ASP A 102 -0.64 15.67 -0.93
N GLY A 103 -1.59 16.31 -1.58
CA GLY A 103 -3.01 16.00 -1.44
C GLY A 103 -3.33 14.54 -1.80
N ARG A 104 -2.69 13.98 -2.82
CA ARG A 104 -2.82 12.56 -3.17
C ARG A 104 -2.24 11.65 -2.10
N ILE A 105 -1.08 12.00 -1.54
CA ILE A 105 -0.46 11.26 -0.44
C ILE A 105 -1.37 11.25 0.78
N VAL A 106 -1.89 12.41 1.18
CA VAL A 106 -2.83 12.54 2.30
C VAL A 106 -4.08 11.67 2.07
N GLY A 107 -4.61 11.65 0.86
CA GLY A 107 -5.74 10.79 0.49
C GLY A 107 -5.44 9.30 0.69
N ILE A 108 -4.25 8.83 0.30
CA ILE A 108 -3.81 7.44 0.50
C ILE A 108 -3.63 7.14 1.99
N LEU A 109 -3.01 8.03 2.75
CA LEU A 109 -2.82 7.87 4.20
C LEU A 109 -4.16 7.76 4.94
N ARG A 110 -5.19 8.50 4.52
CA ARG A 110 -6.55 8.39 5.07
C ARG A 110 -7.19 7.04 4.82
N GLU A 111 -6.81 6.33 3.77
CA GLU A 111 -7.28 4.98 3.50
C GLU A 111 -6.42 3.93 4.24
N LEU A 112 -5.11 4.16 4.37
CA LEU A 112 -4.19 3.24 5.04
C LEU A 112 -4.37 3.20 6.55
N ASP A 113 -4.49 4.33 7.21
CA ASP A 113 -4.46 4.41 8.67
C ASP A 113 -5.61 3.61 9.34
N PRO A 114 -6.86 3.69 8.87
CA PRO A 114 -7.94 2.84 9.39
C PRO A 114 -7.71 1.35 9.13
N LEU A 115 -7.16 1.00 7.97
CA LEU A 115 -6.87 -0.40 7.62
C LEU A 115 -5.77 -0.98 8.52
N ILE A 116 -4.70 -0.23 8.78
CA ILE A 116 -3.65 -0.61 9.72
C ILE A 116 -4.26 -0.82 11.11
N GLY A 117 -5.09 0.11 11.57
CA GLY A 117 -5.78 0.03 12.86
C GLY A 117 -6.62 -1.23 12.99
N TYR A 118 -7.41 -1.55 11.96
CA TYR A 118 -8.20 -2.79 11.92
C TYR A 118 -7.32 -4.03 12.00
N LEU A 119 -6.28 -4.11 11.18
CA LEU A 119 -5.38 -5.28 11.13
C LEU A 119 -4.62 -5.53 12.44
N GLN A 120 -4.45 -4.49 13.25
CA GLN A 120 -3.83 -4.58 14.57
C GLN A 120 -4.83 -4.88 15.69
N SER A 121 -6.13 -4.92 15.39
CA SER A 121 -7.19 -5.13 16.36
C SER A 121 -7.32 -6.60 16.78
N PRO A 122 -7.86 -6.89 17.99
CA PRO A 122 -8.23 -8.26 18.39
C PRO A 122 -9.22 -8.92 17.44
N GLU A 123 -10.17 -8.16 16.89
CA GLU A 123 -11.18 -8.64 15.93
C GLU A 123 -10.54 -9.25 14.67
N ALA A 124 -9.51 -8.62 14.11
CA ALA A 124 -8.81 -9.16 12.95
C ALA A 124 -8.15 -10.50 13.26
N LYS A 125 -7.54 -10.65 14.43
CA LYS A 125 -6.94 -11.90 14.90
C LYS A 125 -7.99 -13.00 15.06
N GLU A 126 -9.11 -12.70 15.69
CA GLU A 126 -10.22 -13.65 15.86
C GLU A 126 -10.79 -14.11 14.53
N ASN A 127 -10.98 -13.21 13.58
CA ASN A 127 -11.46 -13.54 12.24
C ASN A 127 -10.54 -14.52 11.52
N VAL A 128 -9.24 -14.34 11.60
CA VAL A 128 -8.26 -15.26 10.99
C VAL A 128 -8.28 -16.62 11.67
N GLU A 129 -8.31 -16.68 13.01
CA GLU A 129 -8.39 -17.95 13.74
C GLU A 129 -9.68 -18.70 13.43
N ARG A 130 -10.80 -18.01 13.28
CA ARG A 130 -12.07 -18.61 12.86
C ARG A 130 -11.97 -19.22 11.46
N ILE A 131 -11.37 -18.51 10.50
CA ILE A 131 -11.19 -19.00 9.14
C ILE A 131 -10.28 -20.23 9.11
N LYS A 132 -9.18 -20.22 9.88
CA LYS A 132 -8.29 -21.37 10.03
C LYS A 132 -9.02 -22.61 10.53
N ARG A 133 -9.85 -22.48 11.56
CA ARG A 133 -10.68 -23.58 12.12
C ARG A 133 -11.64 -24.13 11.09
N GLN A 134 -12.40 -23.27 10.41
CA GLN A 134 -13.35 -23.69 9.36
C GLN A 134 -12.67 -24.44 8.22
N THR A 135 -11.50 -23.98 7.79
CA THR A 135 -10.71 -24.61 6.73
C THR A 135 -10.22 -25.98 7.17
N ALA A 136 -9.74 -26.13 8.42
CA ALA A 136 -9.30 -27.41 8.98
C ALA A 136 -10.46 -28.41 9.08
N GLU A 137 -11.65 -27.98 9.49
CA GLU A 137 -12.85 -28.82 9.57
C GLU A 137 -13.30 -29.29 8.18
N ARG A 138 -13.30 -28.41 7.18
CA ARG A 138 -13.63 -28.79 5.79
C ARG A 138 -12.67 -29.85 5.24
N ARG A 139 -11.37 -29.71 5.52
CA ARG A 139 -10.35 -30.71 5.12
C ARG A 139 -10.56 -32.06 5.80
N LYS A 140 -10.93 -32.06 7.07
CA LYS A 140 -11.24 -33.31 7.80
C LYS A 140 -12.48 -34.01 7.24
N ARG A 141 -13.55 -33.25 6.91
CA ARG A 141 -14.77 -33.81 6.30
C ARG A 141 -14.50 -34.37 4.91
N GLY A 142 -13.72 -33.67 4.08
CA GLY A 142 -13.35 -34.12 2.75
C GLY A 142 -12.51 -35.40 2.75
N ARG A 143 -11.62 -35.60 3.74
CA ARG A 143 -10.86 -36.83 3.88
C ARG A 143 -11.75 -38.04 4.26
N LYS A 144 -12.67 -37.85 5.23
CA LYS A 144 -13.60 -38.92 5.64
C LYS A 144 -14.49 -39.38 4.51
N SER A 145 -14.96 -38.50 3.63
CA SER A 145 -15.80 -38.89 2.49
C SER A 145 -15.04 -39.68 1.41
N ASN A 146 -13.72 -39.50 1.30
CA ASN A 146 -12.89 -40.26 0.35
C ASN A 146 -12.47 -41.63 0.90
N ASP A 147 -12.42 -41.80 2.21
CA ASP A 147 -12.08 -43.08 2.84
C ASP A 147 -13.30 -44.05 2.93
N GLU A 148 -14.50 -43.52 2.70
CA GLU A 148 -15.77 -44.32 2.67
C GLU A 148 -16.19 -44.77 1.26
N LEU A 149 -15.41 -44.41 0.24
CA LEU A 149 -15.61 -44.83 -1.15
C LEU A 149 -14.63 -45.91 -1.54
#